data_17df75149f873a968188bc57cc26e326
#
_entry.id   17df75149f873a968188bc57cc26e326
#
_cell.length_a   1.000
_cell.length_b   1.000
_cell.length_c   1.000
_cell.angle_alpha   90.00
_cell.angle_beta   90.00
_cell.angle_gamma   90.00
#
_symmetry.space_group_name_H-M   'P 1'
#
loop_
_entity.id
_entity.type
_entity.pdbx_description
1 polymer ?
#
loop_
_entity_poly.entity_id
_entity_poly.type
_entity_poly.pdbx_seq_one_letter_code
_entity_poly.pdbx_strand_id
1 'polypeptide(L)'
;LLNGQATVDVIQSCVPNIKDAWQMPSIDLDAVLIAIRVATYGEQLEMTVNVPNIGEQRDYGLDLRTVLNKLVSVHFDDVVYIGDMKVTLRPLTYREFTNSSLKTFEEQRIFRLVNDETIPEDEKLARFNQSFKKLTDLTIDMMANAVTSITVDGETVTDQNYLKEFIVNSDKQFFNGVKNHFEAQKSKFEIEPMTIETTEEERELGAPETFEVPITFDQSNFFA
;
A
#
# COMPACT_ATOMS: atom_id res chain seq x y z
N LEU A 1 13.17 -0.29 -11.23
CA LEU A 1 11.74 -0.49 -10.91
C LEU A 1 11.38 -0.09 -9.47
N LEU A 2 12.26 -0.27 -8.49
CA LEU A 2 11.98 0.04 -7.08
C LEU A 2 11.82 1.54 -6.75
N ASN A 3 12.24 2.45 -7.63
CA ASN A 3 12.19 3.89 -7.38
C ASN A 3 10.93 4.60 -7.86
N GLY A 4 9.96 3.89 -8.46
CA GLY A 4 8.68 4.44 -8.93
C GLY A 4 8.77 5.36 -10.17
N GLN A 5 9.95 5.65 -10.71
CA GLN A 5 10.10 6.60 -11.82
C GLN A 5 9.39 6.13 -13.08
N ALA A 6 9.52 4.85 -13.44
CA ALA A 6 8.85 4.31 -14.62
C ALA A 6 7.31 4.44 -14.53
N THR A 7 6.75 4.22 -13.35
CA THR A 7 5.32 4.41 -13.10
C THR A 7 4.90 5.87 -13.30
N VAL A 8 5.68 6.81 -12.77
CA VAL A 8 5.44 8.25 -12.95
C VAL A 8 5.48 8.64 -14.42
N ASP A 9 6.48 8.17 -15.15
CA ASP A 9 6.65 8.45 -16.58
C ASP A 9 5.45 7.95 -17.40
N VAL A 10 4.96 6.73 -17.11
CA VAL A 10 3.74 6.18 -17.73
C VAL A 10 2.52 7.05 -17.43
N ILE A 11 2.28 7.36 -16.15
CA ILE A 11 1.12 8.17 -15.74
C ILE A 11 1.14 9.55 -16.42
N GLN A 12 2.27 10.25 -16.37
CA GLN A 12 2.37 11.60 -16.95
C GLN A 12 2.26 11.60 -18.47
N SER A 13 2.71 10.52 -19.13
CA SER A 13 2.57 10.37 -20.58
C SER A 13 1.14 10.09 -21.01
N CYS A 14 0.41 9.27 -20.23
CA CYS A 14 -0.94 8.83 -20.58
C CYS A 14 -2.05 9.78 -20.05
N VAL A 15 -1.80 10.52 -18.96
CA VAL A 15 -2.79 11.37 -18.30
C VAL A 15 -2.29 12.82 -18.22
N PRO A 16 -2.44 13.64 -19.27
CA PRO A 16 -1.88 15.00 -19.32
C PRO A 16 -2.36 15.94 -18.21
N ASN A 17 -3.51 15.66 -17.61
CA ASN A 17 -4.05 16.44 -16.49
C ASN A 17 -3.32 16.22 -15.17
N ILE A 18 -2.60 15.09 -15.02
CA ILE A 18 -1.75 14.80 -13.86
C ILE A 18 -0.37 15.40 -14.17
N LYS A 19 -0.14 16.64 -13.70
CA LYS A 19 1.09 17.39 -13.99
C LYS A 19 2.31 16.88 -13.24
N ASP A 20 2.11 16.36 -12.03
CA ASP A 20 3.14 15.75 -11.19
C ASP A 20 2.56 14.51 -10.49
N ALA A 21 2.79 13.33 -11.08
CA ALA A 21 2.32 12.07 -10.53
C ALA A 21 3.01 11.71 -9.20
N TRP A 22 4.15 12.29 -8.87
CA TRP A 22 4.77 12.13 -7.55
C TRP A 22 3.96 12.75 -6.42
N GLN A 23 3.14 13.78 -6.71
CA GLN A 23 2.27 14.44 -5.72
C GLN A 23 0.88 13.82 -5.64
N MET A 24 0.58 12.84 -6.49
CA MET A 24 -0.69 12.12 -6.45
C MET A 24 -0.81 11.33 -5.14
N PRO A 25 -2.01 11.24 -4.52
CA PRO A 25 -2.25 10.33 -3.42
C PRO A 25 -1.84 8.89 -3.79
N SER A 26 -1.08 8.23 -2.92
CA SER A 26 -0.60 6.86 -3.19
C SER A 26 -1.74 5.84 -3.31
N ILE A 27 -2.88 6.11 -2.67
CA ILE A 27 -4.08 5.28 -2.72
C ILE A 27 -4.80 5.31 -4.08
N ASP A 28 -4.54 6.34 -4.92
CA ASP A 28 -5.15 6.47 -6.25
C ASP A 28 -4.34 5.75 -7.34
N LEU A 29 -3.15 5.22 -7.00
CA LEU A 29 -2.22 4.66 -7.97
C LEU A 29 -2.84 3.55 -8.80
N ASP A 30 -3.42 2.55 -8.15
CA ASP A 30 -3.98 1.38 -8.82
C ASP A 30 -5.17 1.76 -9.71
N ALA A 31 -6.03 2.67 -9.24
CA ALA A 31 -7.15 3.17 -10.05
C ALA A 31 -6.67 3.88 -11.31
N VAL A 32 -5.63 4.72 -11.22
CA VAL A 32 -5.06 5.42 -12.37
C VAL A 32 -4.40 4.46 -13.36
N LEU A 33 -3.62 3.48 -12.88
CA LEU A 33 -3.00 2.47 -13.74
C LEU A 33 -4.05 1.60 -14.44
N ILE A 34 -5.08 1.16 -13.74
CA ILE A 34 -6.19 0.40 -14.33
C ILE A 34 -6.93 1.25 -15.37
N ALA A 35 -7.20 2.52 -15.09
CA ALA A 35 -7.84 3.41 -16.05
C ALA A 35 -7.02 3.58 -17.34
N ILE A 36 -5.69 3.74 -17.22
CA ILE A 36 -4.78 3.78 -18.38
C ILE A 36 -4.86 2.46 -19.15
N ARG A 37 -4.81 1.31 -18.48
CA ARG A 37 -4.87 -0.02 -19.10
C ARG A 37 -6.20 -0.21 -19.86
N VAL A 38 -7.32 0.13 -19.22
CA VAL A 38 -8.66 0.04 -19.84
C VAL A 38 -8.74 0.92 -21.09
N ALA A 39 -8.19 2.14 -21.03
CA ALA A 39 -8.20 3.07 -22.15
C ALA A 39 -7.30 2.63 -23.33
N THR A 40 -6.23 1.90 -23.09
CA THR A 40 -5.24 1.51 -24.09
C THR A 40 -5.47 0.12 -24.67
N TYR A 41 -5.88 -0.83 -23.84
CA TYR A 41 -5.97 -2.26 -24.22
C TYR A 41 -7.36 -2.87 -24.03
N GLY A 42 -8.32 -2.09 -23.52
CA GLY A 42 -9.68 -2.56 -23.24
C GLY A 42 -9.87 -3.08 -21.81
N GLU A 43 -11.10 -3.49 -21.54
CA GLU A 43 -11.59 -3.79 -20.19
C GLU A 43 -11.22 -5.18 -19.70
N GLN A 44 -10.92 -6.11 -20.60
CA GLN A 44 -10.58 -7.51 -20.27
C GLN A 44 -9.07 -7.67 -20.05
N LEU A 45 -8.72 -8.29 -18.94
CA LEU A 45 -7.37 -8.77 -18.66
C LEU A 45 -7.37 -10.28 -18.58
N GLU A 46 -6.74 -10.93 -19.54
CA GLU A 46 -6.55 -12.38 -19.51
C GLU A 46 -5.42 -12.74 -18.55
N MET A 47 -5.70 -13.65 -17.62
CA MET A 47 -4.77 -14.14 -16.62
C MET A 47 -4.72 -15.65 -16.64
N THR A 48 -3.54 -16.24 -16.65
CA THR A 48 -3.37 -17.67 -16.43
C THR A 48 -3.22 -17.96 -14.95
N VAL A 49 -4.13 -18.73 -14.39
CA VAL A 49 -4.16 -19.09 -12.97
C VAL A 49 -3.83 -20.56 -12.77
N ASN A 50 -3.07 -20.89 -11.73
CA ASN A 50 -2.79 -22.26 -11.34
C ASN A 50 -3.92 -22.76 -10.43
N VAL A 51 -4.57 -23.85 -10.82
CA VAL A 51 -5.60 -24.50 -9.99
C VAL A 51 -4.92 -25.28 -8.87
N PRO A 52 -5.24 -24.99 -7.59
CA PRO A 52 -4.57 -25.67 -6.48
C PRO A 52 -4.78 -27.18 -6.48
N ASN A 53 -3.77 -27.91 -5.98
CA ASN A 53 -3.72 -29.36 -5.78
C ASN A 53 -3.63 -30.22 -7.05
N ILE A 54 -4.04 -29.73 -8.22
CA ILE A 54 -4.04 -30.53 -9.45
C ILE A 54 -2.95 -30.11 -10.44
N GLY A 55 -2.34 -28.91 -10.23
CA GLY A 55 -1.24 -28.43 -11.08
C GLY A 55 -1.65 -28.03 -12.49
N GLU A 56 -2.94 -27.95 -12.78
CA GLU A 56 -3.46 -27.47 -14.04
C GLU A 56 -3.48 -25.94 -14.09
N GLN A 57 -3.38 -25.41 -15.30
CA GLN A 57 -3.49 -23.97 -15.56
C GLN A 57 -4.78 -23.68 -16.31
N ARG A 58 -5.44 -22.60 -15.94
CA ARG A 58 -6.66 -22.14 -16.59
C ARG A 58 -6.57 -20.65 -16.89
N ASP A 59 -6.97 -20.27 -18.10
CA ASP A 59 -7.10 -18.87 -18.45
C ASP A 59 -8.41 -18.30 -17.88
N TYR A 60 -8.30 -17.11 -17.29
CA TYR A 60 -9.40 -16.41 -16.67
C TYR A 60 -9.41 -14.94 -17.10
N GLY A 61 -10.56 -14.46 -17.58
CA GLY A 61 -10.77 -13.06 -17.96
C GLY A 61 -11.22 -12.22 -16.77
N LEU A 62 -10.42 -11.23 -16.37
CA LEU A 62 -10.77 -10.25 -15.35
C LEU A 62 -11.34 -9.00 -16.02
N ASP A 63 -12.55 -8.59 -15.62
CA ASP A 63 -13.13 -7.29 -16.00
C ASP A 63 -12.55 -6.17 -15.14
N LEU A 64 -11.58 -5.44 -15.70
CA LEU A 64 -10.91 -4.31 -15.05
C LEU A 64 -11.84 -3.13 -14.77
N ARG A 65 -12.95 -2.97 -15.50
CA ARG A 65 -13.93 -1.92 -15.23
C ARG A 65 -14.65 -2.13 -13.91
N THR A 66 -14.95 -3.38 -13.58
CA THR A 66 -15.55 -3.73 -12.28
C THR A 66 -14.59 -3.38 -11.14
N VAL A 67 -13.30 -3.72 -11.28
CA VAL A 67 -12.26 -3.37 -10.30
C VAL A 67 -12.12 -1.85 -10.17
N LEU A 68 -12.03 -1.14 -11.29
CA LEU A 68 -11.92 0.32 -11.31
C LEU A 68 -13.13 0.99 -10.63
N ASN A 69 -14.35 0.58 -10.96
CA ASN A 69 -15.57 1.13 -10.36
C ASN A 69 -15.59 0.95 -8.84
N LYS A 70 -15.09 -0.18 -8.33
CA LYS A 70 -14.95 -0.42 -6.89
C LYS A 70 -13.96 0.58 -6.27
N LEU A 71 -12.78 0.72 -6.83
CA LEU A 71 -11.75 1.63 -6.32
C LEU A 71 -12.20 3.10 -6.31
N VAL A 72 -12.85 3.58 -7.38
CA VAL A 72 -13.31 4.98 -7.47
C VAL A 72 -14.55 5.26 -6.60
N SER A 73 -15.24 4.24 -6.13
CA SER A 73 -16.38 4.40 -5.20
C SER A 73 -15.96 4.57 -3.74
N VAL A 74 -14.71 4.26 -3.41
CA VAL A 74 -14.18 4.35 -2.05
C VAL A 74 -13.71 5.77 -1.76
N HIS A 75 -13.99 6.24 -0.55
CA HIS A 75 -13.54 7.54 -0.08
C HIS A 75 -12.60 7.36 1.12
N PHE A 76 -11.53 8.13 1.14
CA PHE A 76 -10.65 8.23 2.28
C PHE A 76 -11.35 9.05 3.37
N ASP A 77 -11.45 8.48 4.56
CA ASP A 77 -11.95 9.18 5.73
C ASP A 77 -10.78 9.97 6.36
N ASP A 78 -10.83 11.27 6.21
CA ASP A 78 -9.75 12.17 6.60
C ASP A 78 -9.78 12.55 8.09
N VAL A 79 -10.76 12.08 8.87
CA VAL A 79 -10.91 12.43 10.28
C VAL A 79 -10.91 11.21 11.19
N VAL A 80 -10.11 11.27 12.25
CA VAL A 80 -10.16 10.32 13.36
C VAL A 80 -10.25 11.03 14.69
N TYR A 81 -11.05 10.50 15.61
CA TYR A 81 -11.15 10.99 16.99
C TYR A 81 -10.36 10.09 17.92
N ILE A 82 -9.45 10.69 18.70
CA ILE A 82 -8.59 9.99 19.67
C ILE A 82 -8.71 10.70 21.01
N GLY A 83 -9.49 10.14 21.94
CA GLY A 83 -9.92 10.87 23.14
C GLY A 83 -10.69 12.12 22.74
N ASP A 84 -10.30 13.27 23.26
CA ASP A 84 -10.93 14.57 22.97
C ASP A 84 -10.30 15.28 21.74
N MET A 85 -9.34 14.64 21.08
CA MET A 85 -8.66 15.20 19.92
C MET A 85 -9.36 14.79 18.62
N LYS A 86 -9.63 15.77 17.77
CA LYS A 86 -9.97 15.56 16.36
C LYS A 86 -8.68 15.67 15.53
N VAL A 87 -8.26 14.57 14.92
CA VAL A 87 -7.07 14.52 14.08
C VAL A 87 -7.51 14.46 12.62
N THR A 88 -7.02 15.41 11.81
CA THR A 88 -7.27 15.42 10.37
C THR A 88 -6.05 14.88 9.64
N LEU A 89 -6.29 13.98 8.69
CA LEU A 89 -5.28 13.19 7.99
C LEU A 89 -5.42 13.39 6.48
N ARG A 90 -4.34 13.15 5.76
CA ARG A 90 -4.34 12.99 4.30
C ARG A 90 -3.66 11.69 3.90
N PRO A 91 -3.97 11.12 2.74
CA PRO A 91 -3.15 10.06 2.16
C PRO A 91 -1.71 10.57 1.94
N LEU A 92 -0.74 9.68 2.04
CA LEU A 92 0.63 9.97 1.61
C LEU A 92 0.65 10.18 0.10
N THR A 93 1.49 11.09 -0.37
CA THR A 93 1.78 11.21 -1.79
C THR A 93 2.53 9.97 -2.29
N TYR A 94 2.49 9.70 -3.59
CA TYR A 94 3.24 8.58 -4.18
C TYR A 94 4.74 8.68 -3.90
N ARG A 95 5.30 9.90 -3.89
CA ARG A 95 6.69 10.15 -3.51
C ARG A 95 7.00 9.77 -2.06
N GLU A 96 6.16 10.22 -1.11
CA GLU A 96 6.34 9.92 0.31
C GLU A 96 6.23 8.41 0.57
N PHE A 97 5.23 7.78 -0.04
CA PHE A 97 5.02 6.33 0.07
C PHE A 97 6.21 5.54 -0.50
N THR A 98 6.66 5.87 -1.73
CA THR A 98 7.77 5.19 -2.39
C THR A 98 9.07 5.34 -1.59
N ASN A 99 9.39 6.55 -1.13
CA ASN A 99 10.59 6.79 -0.32
C ASN A 99 10.56 6.02 0.99
N SER A 100 9.42 5.97 1.66
CA SER A 100 9.26 5.22 2.91
C SER A 100 9.35 3.70 2.68
N SER A 101 8.76 3.20 1.60
CA SER A 101 8.83 1.78 1.23
C SER A 101 10.27 1.34 0.91
N LEU A 102 11.02 2.16 0.17
CA LEU A 102 12.44 1.88 -0.13
C LEU A 102 13.28 1.80 1.15
N LYS A 103 13.16 2.79 2.04
CA LYS A 103 13.89 2.80 3.31
C LYS A 103 13.48 1.61 4.19
N THR A 104 12.19 1.30 4.26
CA THR A 104 11.70 0.13 5.00
C THR A 104 12.31 -1.16 4.45
N PHE A 105 12.35 -1.31 3.12
CA PHE A 105 12.96 -2.48 2.47
C PHE A 105 14.48 -2.58 2.76
N GLU A 106 15.20 -1.46 2.74
CA GLU A 106 16.62 -1.41 3.08
C GLU A 106 16.88 -1.86 4.52
N GLU A 107 16.11 -1.36 5.48
CA GLU A 107 16.26 -1.73 6.88
C GLU A 107 15.81 -3.19 7.15
N GLN A 108 14.78 -3.68 6.47
CA GLN A 108 14.36 -5.08 6.59
C GLN A 108 15.42 -6.08 6.09
N ARG A 109 16.29 -5.68 5.18
CA ARG A 109 17.42 -6.54 4.75
C ARG A 109 18.34 -6.93 5.90
N ILE A 110 18.44 -6.09 6.94
CA ILE A 110 19.28 -6.36 8.12
C ILE A 110 18.76 -7.56 8.91
N PHE A 111 17.45 -7.82 8.92
CA PHE A 111 16.90 -9.03 9.57
C PHE A 111 17.44 -10.34 8.95
N ARG A 112 17.88 -10.32 7.70
CA ARG A 112 18.54 -11.49 7.08
C ARG A 112 19.93 -11.77 7.67
N LEU A 113 20.59 -10.74 8.20
CA LEU A 113 21.92 -10.89 8.82
C LEU A 113 21.86 -11.58 10.20
N VAL A 114 20.69 -11.68 10.81
CA VAL A 114 20.50 -12.39 12.10
C VAL A 114 20.88 -13.87 11.98
N ASN A 115 20.68 -14.45 10.80
CA ASN A 115 21.00 -15.86 10.53
C ASN A 115 22.46 -16.07 10.02
N ASP A 116 23.26 -15.02 9.93
CA ASP A 116 24.66 -15.11 9.50
C ASP A 116 25.55 -15.48 10.69
N GLU A 117 26.04 -16.71 10.71
CA GLU A 117 26.87 -17.25 11.79
C GLU A 117 28.29 -16.61 11.84
N THR A 118 28.67 -15.88 10.80
CA THR A 118 30.00 -15.22 10.74
C THR A 118 30.05 -13.91 11.52
N ILE A 119 28.90 -13.33 11.91
CA ILE A 119 28.80 -12.06 12.64
C ILE A 119 28.65 -12.33 14.14
N PRO A 120 29.47 -11.67 15.00
CA PRO A 120 29.33 -11.77 16.46
C PRO A 120 27.93 -11.34 16.94
N GLU A 121 27.44 -11.99 18.00
CA GLU A 121 26.08 -11.76 18.53
C GLU A 121 25.86 -10.32 19.03
N ASP A 122 26.86 -9.70 19.63
CA ASP A 122 26.84 -8.30 20.09
C ASP A 122 26.71 -7.33 18.90
N GLU A 123 27.38 -7.62 17.80
CA GLU A 123 27.28 -6.81 16.56
C GLU A 123 25.91 -7.01 15.89
N LYS A 124 25.38 -8.23 15.85
CA LYS A 124 24.02 -8.50 15.35
C LYS A 124 22.98 -7.70 16.14
N LEU A 125 23.09 -7.75 17.48
CA LEU A 125 22.15 -7.05 18.38
C LEU A 125 22.25 -5.53 18.18
N ALA A 126 23.43 -4.97 18.03
CA ALA A 126 23.64 -3.55 17.78
C ALA A 126 23.02 -3.12 16.45
N ARG A 127 23.23 -3.87 15.37
CA ARG A 127 22.66 -3.62 14.04
C ARG A 127 21.14 -3.75 14.05
N PHE A 128 20.60 -4.76 14.74
CA PHE A 128 19.16 -4.95 14.92
C PHE A 128 18.52 -3.76 15.62
N ASN A 129 19.07 -3.34 16.76
CA ASN A 129 18.56 -2.19 17.52
C ASN A 129 18.61 -0.89 16.70
N GLN A 130 19.68 -0.68 15.92
CA GLN A 130 19.79 0.48 15.04
C GLN A 130 18.70 0.47 13.95
N SER A 131 18.49 -0.67 13.30
CA SER A 131 17.45 -0.78 12.26
C SER A 131 16.05 -0.66 12.83
N PHE A 132 15.79 -1.24 13.98
CA PHE A 132 14.51 -1.09 14.68
C PHE A 132 14.22 0.38 14.99
N LYS A 133 15.22 1.12 15.49
CA LYS A 133 15.08 2.55 15.71
C LYS A 133 14.76 3.30 14.42
N LYS A 134 15.48 3.03 13.33
CA LYS A 134 15.22 3.68 12.03
C LYS A 134 13.82 3.37 11.49
N LEU A 135 13.33 2.12 11.62
CA LEU A 135 11.97 1.76 11.23
C LEU A 135 10.92 2.50 12.06
N THR A 136 11.18 2.68 13.35
CA THR A 136 10.32 3.49 14.24
C THR A 136 10.32 4.95 13.79
N ASP A 137 11.49 5.55 13.55
CA ASP A 137 11.61 6.93 13.08
C ASP A 137 10.89 7.13 11.73
N LEU A 138 11.00 6.17 10.81
CA LEU A 138 10.28 6.19 9.53
C LEU A 138 8.76 6.16 9.73
N THR A 139 8.27 5.35 10.65
CA THR A 139 6.83 5.27 10.94
C THR A 139 6.32 6.59 11.51
N ILE A 140 7.09 7.22 12.41
CA ILE A 140 6.77 8.54 12.96
C ILE A 140 6.78 9.62 11.85
N ASP A 141 7.77 9.62 10.97
CA ASP A 141 7.85 10.56 9.84
C ASP A 141 6.66 10.39 8.88
N MET A 142 6.27 9.16 8.55
CA MET A 142 5.09 8.89 7.73
C MET A 142 3.81 9.43 8.38
N MET A 143 3.66 9.20 9.68
CA MET A 143 2.52 9.69 10.45
C MET A 143 2.51 11.22 10.50
N ALA A 144 3.65 11.86 10.75
CA ALA A 144 3.78 13.31 10.78
C ALA A 144 3.47 13.95 9.42
N ASN A 145 3.85 13.30 8.30
CA ASN A 145 3.52 13.78 6.97
C ASN A 145 2.02 13.65 6.64
N ALA A 146 1.37 12.65 7.21
CA ALA A 146 -0.03 12.38 6.97
C ALA A 146 -0.99 13.22 7.84
N VAL A 147 -0.59 13.58 9.07
CA VAL A 147 -1.39 14.45 9.95
C VAL A 147 -1.32 15.89 9.47
N THR A 148 -2.46 16.47 9.12
CA THR A 148 -2.56 17.85 8.63
C THR A 148 -3.00 18.84 9.69
N SER A 149 -3.79 18.38 10.68
CA SER A 149 -4.18 19.20 11.83
C SER A 149 -4.59 18.36 13.03
N ILE A 150 -4.48 18.95 14.21
CA ILE A 150 -5.03 18.42 15.47
C ILE A 150 -5.85 19.52 16.11
N THR A 151 -7.10 19.22 16.45
CA THR A 151 -8.02 20.13 17.14
C THR A 151 -8.34 19.58 18.52
N VAL A 152 -8.18 20.41 19.56
CA VAL A 152 -8.51 20.12 20.96
C VAL A 152 -9.23 21.35 21.53
N ASP A 153 -10.34 21.16 22.21
CA ASP A 153 -11.13 22.24 22.85
C ASP A 153 -11.47 23.41 21.90
N GLY A 154 -11.60 23.11 20.59
CA GLY A 154 -11.91 24.11 19.57
C GLY A 154 -10.68 24.85 18.99
N GLU A 155 -9.50 24.66 19.55
CA GLU A 155 -8.24 25.18 19.01
C GLU A 155 -7.62 24.19 18.05
N THR A 156 -7.17 24.69 16.88
CA THR A 156 -6.60 23.85 15.81
C THR A 156 -5.15 24.21 15.56
N VAL A 157 -4.28 23.21 15.61
CA VAL A 157 -2.86 23.30 15.27
C VAL A 157 -2.66 22.70 13.88
N THR A 158 -1.99 23.47 12.99
CA THR A 158 -1.67 23.07 11.60
C THR A 158 -0.17 23.19 11.28
N ASP A 159 0.62 23.82 12.16
CA ASP A 159 2.07 23.94 11.95
C ASP A 159 2.74 22.55 12.00
N GLN A 160 3.41 22.18 10.91
CA GLN A 160 4.00 20.84 10.74
C GLN A 160 5.11 20.54 11.77
N ASN A 161 5.84 21.53 12.25
CA ASN A 161 6.88 21.31 13.24
C ASN A 161 6.27 20.99 14.61
N TYR A 162 5.24 21.72 15.00
CA TYR A 162 4.49 21.44 16.24
C TYR A 162 3.77 20.09 16.17
N LEU A 163 3.15 19.76 15.03
CA LEU A 163 2.51 18.46 14.82
C LEU A 163 3.53 17.31 14.94
N LYS A 164 4.70 17.45 14.30
CA LYS A 164 5.76 16.44 14.39
C LYS A 164 6.29 16.29 15.81
N GLU A 165 6.54 17.40 16.50
CA GLU A 165 7.00 17.39 17.90
C GLU A 165 5.96 16.71 18.81
N PHE A 166 4.68 17.01 18.63
CA PHE A 166 3.59 16.38 19.36
C PHE A 166 3.55 14.86 19.10
N ILE A 167 3.63 14.42 17.84
CA ILE A 167 3.57 13.00 17.45
C ILE A 167 4.75 12.22 18.04
N VAL A 168 5.97 12.79 18.00
CA VAL A 168 7.17 12.17 18.59
C VAL A 168 7.00 11.94 20.09
N ASN A 169 6.33 12.86 20.80
CA ASN A 169 6.13 12.82 22.25
C ASN A 169 4.75 12.25 22.66
N SER A 170 3.93 11.83 21.69
CA SER A 170 2.59 11.31 21.95
C SER A 170 2.62 9.97 22.67
N ASP A 171 1.54 9.67 23.37
CA ASP A 171 1.36 8.39 24.03
C ASP A 171 1.01 7.25 23.04
N LYS A 172 1.01 6.04 23.58
CA LYS A 172 0.68 4.85 22.80
C LYS A 172 -0.77 4.87 22.27
N GLN A 173 -1.69 5.53 22.98
CA GLN A 173 -3.10 5.61 22.58
C GLN A 173 -3.24 6.45 21.32
N PHE A 174 -2.61 7.63 21.28
CA PHE A 174 -2.59 8.48 20.09
C PHE A 174 -1.94 7.76 18.90
N PHE A 175 -0.74 7.21 19.10
CA PHE A 175 -0.01 6.52 18.05
C PHE A 175 -0.82 5.37 17.45
N ASN A 176 -1.38 4.50 18.28
CA ASN A 176 -2.20 3.39 17.82
C ASN A 176 -3.50 3.85 17.16
N GLY A 177 -4.13 4.92 17.65
CA GLY A 177 -5.33 5.49 17.06
C GLY A 177 -5.11 5.92 15.61
N VAL A 178 -4.06 6.71 15.37
CA VAL A 178 -3.67 7.14 14.01
C VAL A 178 -3.28 5.94 13.13
N LYS A 179 -2.43 5.05 13.65
CA LYS A 179 -1.98 3.85 12.92
C LYS A 179 -3.14 2.98 12.49
N ASN A 180 -4.03 2.61 13.41
CA ASN A 180 -5.18 1.74 13.12
C ASN A 180 -6.14 2.40 12.11
N HIS A 181 -6.31 3.72 12.19
CA HIS A 181 -7.11 4.43 11.20
C HIS A 181 -6.49 4.32 9.80
N PHE A 182 -5.17 4.55 9.67
CA PHE A 182 -4.48 4.39 8.39
C PHE A 182 -4.60 2.97 7.83
N GLU A 183 -4.40 1.96 8.66
CA GLU A 183 -4.53 0.55 8.24
C GLU A 183 -5.96 0.25 7.76
N ALA A 184 -6.97 0.74 8.49
CA ALA A 184 -8.37 0.59 8.08
C ALA A 184 -8.69 1.35 6.78
N GLN A 185 -8.13 2.56 6.60
CA GLN A 185 -8.30 3.30 5.34
C GLN A 185 -7.60 2.57 4.18
N LYS A 186 -6.34 2.15 4.36
CA LYS A 186 -5.57 1.43 3.34
C LYS A 186 -6.34 0.20 2.84
N SER A 187 -6.89 -0.61 3.75
CA SER A 187 -7.64 -1.82 3.39
C SER A 187 -8.85 -1.54 2.49
N LYS A 188 -9.46 -0.34 2.56
CA LYS A 188 -10.56 0.03 1.67
C LYS A 188 -10.12 0.17 0.21
N PHE A 189 -8.88 0.57 -0.04
CA PHE A 189 -8.32 0.80 -1.37
C PHE A 189 -7.52 -0.41 -1.88
N GLU A 190 -7.40 -1.48 -1.11
CA GLU A 190 -6.77 -2.72 -1.57
C GLU A 190 -7.71 -3.45 -2.54
N ILE A 191 -7.11 -3.99 -3.60
CA ILE A 191 -7.82 -4.83 -4.55
C ILE A 191 -7.96 -6.19 -3.90
N GLU A 192 -9.22 -6.60 -3.66
CA GLU A 192 -9.49 -7.92 -3.08
C GLU A 192 -9.08 -9.03 -4.06
N PRO A 193 -8.54 -10.15 -3.54
CA PRO A 193 -8.31 -11.32 -4.35
C PRO A 193 -9.59 -11.76 -5.07
N MET A 194 -9.44 -12.24 -6.27
CA MET A 194 -10.54 -12.79 -7.03
C MET A 194 -10.84 -14.22 -6.56
N THR A 195 -12.08 -14.50 -6.18
CA THR A 195 -12.53 -15.86 -5.86
C THR A 195 -12.95 -16.56 -7.16
N ILE A 196 -12.33 -17.69 -7.45
CA ILE A 196 -12.62 -18.50 -8.63
C ILE A 196 -13.26 -19.81 -8.18
N GLU A 197 -14.39 -20.16 -8.79
CA GLU A 197 -15.02 -21.47 -8.63
C GLU A 197 -14.35 -22.50 -9.55
N THR A 198 -14.09 -23.69 -9.01
CA THR A 198 -13.58 -24.81 -9.76
C THR A 198 -14.70 -25.57 -10.47
N THR A 199 -14.39 -26.18 -11.60
CA THR A 199 -15.32 -27.05 -12.31
C THR A 199 -15.54 -28.37 -11.57
N GLU A 200 -16.57 -29.13 -11.94
CA GLU A 200 -16.79 -30.46 -11.36
C GLU A 200 -15.62 -31.42 -11.67
N GLU A 201 -15.06 -31.35 -12.89
CA GLU A 201 -13.91 -32.13 -13.29
C GLU A 201 -12.66 -31.81 -12.46
N GLU A 202 -12.38 -30.53 -12.22
CA GLU A 202 -11.26 -30.10 -11.37
C GLU A 202 -11.44 -30.60 -9.92
N ARG A 203 -12.66 -30.58 -9.39
CA ARG A 203 -12.98 -31.09 -8.03
C ARG A 203 -12.82 -32.62 -7.93
N GLU A 204 -13.19 -33.37 -8.95
CA GLU A 204 -12.95 -34.81 -9.01
C GLU A 204 -11.46 -35.14 -9.02
N LEU A 205 -10.61 -34.26 -9.56
CA LEU A 205 -9.15 -34.38 -9.53
C LEU A 205 -8.51 -33.91 -8.20
N GLY A 206 -9.30 -33.35 -7.28
CA GLY A 206 -8.84 -32.93 -5.95
C GLY A 206 -8.67 -31.43 -5.73
N ALA A 207 -9.17 -30.59 -6.68
CA ALA A 207 -9.19 -29.15 -6.47
C ALA A 207 -10.22 -28.74 -5.38
N PRO A 208 -9.98 -27.65 -4.63
CA PRO A 208 -10.97 -27.09 -3.70
C PRO A 208 -12.17 -26.53 -4.48
N GLU A 209 -13.32 -26.39 -3.83
CA GLU A 209 -14.54 -25.83 -4.45
C GLU A 209 -14.32 -24.40 -4.99
N THR A 210 -13.58 -23.59 -4.22
CA THR A 210 -13.17 -22.23 -4.59
C THR A 210 -11.71 -22.01 -4.20
N PHE A 211 -11.05 -21.08 -4.87
CA PHE A 211 -9.72 -20.59 -4.49
C PHE A 211 -9.57 -19.11 -4.80
N GLU A 212 -8.65 -18.47 -4.06
CA GLU A 212 -8.38 -17.04 -4.21
C GLU A 212 -7.14 -16.82 -5.08
N VAL A 213 -7.26 -15.88 -6.02
CA VAL A 213 -6.14 -15.44 -6.86
C VAL A 213 -5.90 -13.95 -6.58
N PRO A 214 -4.71 -13.59 -6.04
CA PRO A 214 -4.38 -12.20 -5.84
C PRO A 214 -4.26 -11.49 -7.18
N ILE A 215 -4.94 -10.35 -7.30
CA ILE A 215 -4.81 -9.48 -8.47
C ILE A 215 -3.60 -8.58 -8.20
N THR A 216 -2.51 -8.81 -8.91
CA THR A 216 -1.31 -7.98 -8.84
C THR A 216 -1.06 -7.33 -10.19
N PHE A 217 -0.95 -6.01 -10.21
CA PHE A 217 -0.56 -5.28 -11.41
C PHE A 217 0.95 -5.16 -11.44
N ASP A 218 1.61 -6.24 -11.92
CA ASP A 218 3.02 -6.15 -12.26
C ASP A 218 3.16 -5.37 -13.57
N GLN A 219 3.95 -4.31 -13.53
CA GLN A 219 4.18 -3.42 -14.68
C GLN A 219 4.70 -4.18 -15.93
N SER A 220 5.39 -5.31 -15.74
CA SER A 220 5.89 -6.13 -16.85
C SER A 220 4.77 -6.85 -17.61
N ASN A 221 3.68 -7.22 -16.93
CA ASN A 221 2.57 -7.97 -17.52
C ASN A 221 1.32 -7.10 -17.75
N PHE A 222 1.25 -5.95 -17.08
CA PHE A 222 0.07 -5.11 -17.12
C PHE A 222 -0.01 -4.24 -18.39
N PHE A 223 1.14 -3.88 -18.96
CA PHE A 223 1.27 -3.09 -20.19
C PHE A 223 1.91 -3.89 -21.34
N ALA A 224 1.99 -5.20 -21.24
CA ALA A 224 2.53 -6.09 -22.28
C ALA A 224 1.45 -6.47 -23.31
#